data_d65f523875b9ae373b6bf614b37da91d
#
_entry.id   d65f523875b9ae373b6bf614b37da91d
#
_cell.length_a   1.000
_cell.length_b   1.000
_cell.length_c   1.000
_cell.angle_alpha   90.00
_cell.angle_beta   90.00
_cell.angle_gamma   90.00
#
_symmetry.space_group_name_H-M   'P 1'
#
loop_
_entity.id
_entity.type
_entity.pdbx_description
1 polymer ?
#
loop_
_entity_poly.entity_id
_entity_poly.type
_entity_poly.pdbx_seq_one_letter_code
_entity_poly.pdbx_strand_id
1 'polypeptide(L)'
;MLIPSIDLQGGRIVQLVQGEKLAIEATDPEVWIRKFSGFPRVQLIDLDAAKGHGDNAAMVAGICGRLPCRVGGGIRSIARAHAVLGDGARAVIASSALFRDGAVDLEFARRLAEAVGAEQVIAAVDSRGGHVAIHGWRTVLPITAVDAVRALEPFCSEFLYTHVDKEGLMQGTDIDAILAVRRATGRRVTAAGGITSWDEIDELDAQQVDAVVGMAVYTGQLPLDRYAK
;
A
#
# COMPACT_ATOMS: atom_id res chain seq x y z
N MET A 1 -1.26 -9.73 -10.51
CA MET A 1 -2.71 -9.47 -10.33
C MET A 1 -2.93 -8.01 -9.96
N LEU A 2 -4.03 -7.38 -10.45
CA LEU A 2 -4.40 -6.00 -10.06
C LEU A 2 -5.07 -5.97 -8.69
N ILE A 3 -4.67 -5.00 -7.84
CA ILE A 3 -5.25 -4.67 -6.54
C ILE A 3 -5.69 -3.20 -6.59
N PRO A 4 -6.99 -2.90 -6.58
CA PRO A 4 -7.44 -1.50 -6.57
C PRO A 4 -7.14 -0.87 -5.21
N SER A 5 -6.80 0.45 -5.21
CA SER A 5 -6.56 1.24 -3.99
C SER A 5 -7.73 2.18 -3.69
N ILE A 6 -8.08 2.26 -2.42
CA ILE A 6 -8.97 3.27 -1.85
C ILE A 6 -8.15 4.08 -0.85
N ASP A 7 -8.06 5.38 -1.06
CA ASP A 7 -7.39 6.29 -0.13
C ASP A 7 -8.44 7.17 0.55
N LEU A 8 -8.38 7.26 1.88
CA LEU A 8 -9.33 8.02 2.70
C LEU A 8 -8.68 9.28 3.25
N GLN A 9 -9.35 10.43 3.07
CA GLN A 9 -8.97 11.70 3.69
C GLN A 9 -10.21 12.53 3.99
N GLY A 10 -10.34 13.03 5.22
CA GLY A 10 -11.45 13.86 5.64
C GLY A 10 -12.84 13.19 5.50
N GLY A 11 -12.91 11.88 5.71
CA GLY A 11 -14.14 11.10 5.54
C GLY A 11 -14.56 10.88 4.08
N ARG A 12 -13.63 11.01 3.12
CA ARG A 12 -13.88 10.88 1.68
C ARG A 12 -12.87 9.96 1.02
N ILE A 13 -13.27 9.37 -0.11
CA ILE A 13 -12.33 8.66 -0.98
C ILE A 13 -11.65 9.69 -1.89
N VAL A 14 -10.33 9.68 -1.90
CA VAL A 14 -9.51 10.62 -2.67
C VAL A 14 -8.45 9.90 -3.51
N GLN A 15 -7.92 10.61 -4.51
CA GLN A 15 -6.67 10.24 -5.16
C GLN A 15 -5.75 11.45 -5.17
N LEU A 16 -4.49 11.25 -4.79
CA LEU A 16 -3.50 12.30 -4.68
C LEU A 16 -2.40 12.12 -5.74
N VAL A 17 -1.86 13.24 -6.23
CA VAL A 17 -0.60 13.25 -6.96
C VAL A 17 0.54 13.38 -5.96
N GLN A 18 1.48 12.44 -6.00
CA GLN A 18 2.66 12.36 -5.11
C GLN A 18 2.31 12.46 -3.61
N GLY A 19 1.14 11.94 -3.21
CA GLY A 19 0.69 11.92 -1.82
C GLY A 19 0.27 13.26 -1.23
N GLU A 20 0.31 14.36 -2.01
CA GLU A 20 0.07 15.72 -1.51
C GLU A 20 -1.09 16.42 -2.20
N LYS A 21 -1.06 16.52 -3.53
CA LYS A 21 -2.03 17.31 -4.28
C LYS A 21 -3.28 16.51 -4.60
N LEU A 22 -4.43 16.97 -4.09
CA LEU A 22 -5.73 16.38 -4.42
C LEU A 22 -5.98 16.47 -5.95
N ALA A 23 -6.19 15.32 -6.56
CA ALA A 23 -6.53 15.19 -7.97
C ALA A 23 -7.97 14.76 -8.18
N ILE A 24 -8.44 13.80 -7.37
CA ILE A 24 -9.81 13.26 -7.46
C ILE A 24 -10.39 13.18 -6.05
N GLU A 25 -11.65 13.56 -5.92
CA GLU A 25 -12.49 13.31 -4.76
C GLU A 25 -13.75 12.59 -5.24
N ALA A 26 -14.00 11.40 -4.72
CA ALA A 26 -15.20 10.65 -5.05
C ALA A 26 -16.38 11.15 -4.21
N THR A 27 -17.42 11.60 -4.88
CA THR A 27 -18.63 12.13 -4.24
C THR A 27 -19.52 11.03 -3.65
N ASP A 28 -19.43 9.80 -4.18
CA ASP A 28 -20.19 8.64 -3.70
C ASP A 28 -19.25 7.44 -3.49
N PRO A 29 -18.89 7.14 -2.23
CA PRO A 29 -18.07 5.96 -1.88
C PRO A 29 -18.69 4.63 -2.32
N GLU A 30 -20.02 4.54 -2.38
CA GLU A 30 -20.74 3.32 -2.71
C GLU A 30 -20.46 2.84 -4.13
N VAL A 31 -20.23 3.76 -5.06
CA VAL A 31 -19.85 3.46 -6.44
C VAL A 31 -18.57 2.63 -6.47
N TRP A 32 -17.56 3.05 -5.72
CA TRP A 32 -16.25 2.41 -5.70
C TRP A 32 -16.26 1.10 -4.90
N ILE A 33 -16.99 1.05 -3.79
CA ILE A 33 -17.16 -0.18 -3.00
C ILE A 33 -17.82 -1.26 -3.86
N ARG A 34 -18.88 -0.94 -4.60
CA ARG A 34 -19.51 -1.89 -5.54
C ARG A 34 -18.56 -2.28 -6.67
N LYS A 35 -17.85 -1.32 -7.25
CA LYS A 35 -16.91 -1.57 -8.34
C LYS A 35 -15.78 -2.51 -7.95
N PHE A 36 -15.37 -2.47 -6.67
CA PHE A 36 -14.27 -3.30 -6.16
C PHE A 36 -14.73 -4.59 -5.47
N SER A 37 -16.03 -4.85 -5.36
CA SER A 37 -16.57 -6.03 -4.66
C SER A 37 -16.18 -7.38 -5.27
N GLY A 38 -15.81 -7.42 -6.56
CA GLY A 38 -15.33 -8.62 -7.25
C GLY A 38 -13.83 -8.91 -7.09
N PHE A 39 -13.07 -8.00 -6.48
CA PHE A 39 -11.63 -8.17 -6.32
C PHE A 39 -11.30 -9.02 -5.09
N PRO A 40 -10.34 -9.96 -5.20
CA PRO A 40 -9.94 -10.81 -4.06
C PRO A 40 -9.11 -10.05 -3.01
N ARG A 41 -8.57 -8.88 -3.35
CA ARG A 41 -7.81 -7.99 -2.47
C ARG A 41 -8.06 -6.53 -2.86
N VAL A 42 -8.23 -5.66 -1.88
CA VAL A 42 -8.34 -4.20 -2.03
C VAL A 42 -7.37 -3.54 -1.08
N GLN A 43 -6.63 -2.55 -1.54
CA GLN A 43 -5.81 -1.72 -0.66
C GLN A 43 -6.66 -0.56 -0.12
N LEU A 44 -6.59 -0.32 1.18
CA LEU A 44 -7.30 0.77 1.85
C LEU A 44 -6.30 1.55 2.71
N ILE A 45 -6.10 2.83 2.39
CA ILE A 45 -5.15 3.69 3.10
C ILE A 45 -5.88 4.83 3.80
N ASP A 46 -5.74 4.90 5.12
CA ASP A 46 -6.19 6.03 5.93
C ASP A 46 -5.10 7.11 5.94
N LEU A 47 -5.25 8.11 5.08
CA LEU A 47 -4.27 9.20 4.93
C LEU A 47 -4.24 10.15 6.13
N ASP A 48 -5.38 10.35 6.80
CA ASP A 48 -5.42 11.19 8.01
C ASP A 48 -4.66 10.52 9.15
N ALA A 49 -4.85 9.22 9.36
CA ALA A 49 -4.07 8.45 10.32
C ALA A 49 -2.58 8.39 9.93
N ALA A 50 -2.26 8.29 8.64
CA ALA A 50 -0.88 8.33 8.15
C ALA A 50 -0.19 9.66 8.45
N LYS A 51 -0.93 10.78 8.31
CA LYS A 51 -0.44 12.14 8.55
C LYS A 51 -0.51 12.56 10.03
N GLY A 52 -1.22 11.80 10.88
CA GLY A 52 -1.42 12.13 12.30
C GLY A 52 -2.45 13.26 12.52
N HIS A 53 -3.39 13.43 11.60
CA HIS A 53 -4.42 14.47 11.65
C HIS A 53 -5.81 13.91 12.01
N GLY A 54 -5.88 12.86 12.81
CA GLY A 54 -7.08 12.10 13.10
C GLY A 54 -7.08 10.77 12.40
N ASP A 55 -8.27 10.19 12.18
CA ASP A 55 -8.45 8.94 11.43
C ASP A 55 -9.83 8.87 10.77
N ASN A 56 -10.01 7.86 9.91
CA ASN A 56 -11.27 7.51 9.26
C ASN A 56 -11.81 6.15 9.76
N ALA A 57 -11.62 5.83 11.05
CA ALA A 57 -11.86 4.49 11.60
C ALA A 57 -13.25 3.93 11.27
N ALA A 58 -14.32 4.73 11.42
CA ALA A 58 -15.67 4.27 11.09
C ALA A 58 -15.83 3.90 9.59
N MET A 59 -15.20 4.65 8.71
CA MET A 59 -15.23 4.38 7.27
C MET A 59 -14.37 3.17 6.92
N VAL A 60 -13.20 3.02 7.56
CA VAL A 60 -12.34 1.83 7.44
C VAL A 60 -13.12 0.58 7.82
N ALA A 61 -13.76 0.57 9.00
CA ALA A 61 -14.57 -0.58 9.46
C ALA A 61 -15.73 -0.89 8.49
N GLY A 62 -16.45 0.15 8.03
CA GLY A 62 -17.55 -0.02 7.08
C GLY A 62 -17.11 -0.61 5.73
N ILE A 63 -15.94 -0.23 5.23
CA ILE A 63 -15.39 -0.75 3.97
C ILE A 63 -14.85 -2.17 4.17
N CYS A 64 -14.11 -2.43 5.27
CA CYS A 64 -13.56 -3.76 5.59
C CYS A 64 -14.64 -4.82 5.80
N GLY A 65 -15.82 -4.42 6.30
CA GLY A 65 -16.99 -5.32 6.40
C GLY A 65 -17.57 -5.75 5.05
N ARG A 66 -17.18 -5.12 3.96
CA ARG A 66 -17.73 -5.34 2.61
C ARG A 66 -16.69 -5.77 1.58
N LEU A 67 -15.43 -5.39 1.77
CA LEU A 67 -14.34 -5.66 0.85
C LEU A 67 -13.18 -6.38 1.58
N PRO A 68 -12.44 -7.27 0.91
CA PRO A 68 -11.28 -7.96 1.47
C PRO A 68 -10.07 -7.01 1.54
N CYS A 69 -10.13 -6.04 2.46
CA CYS A 69 -9.14 -4.97 2.57
C CYS A 69 -7.87 -5.40 3.27
N ARG A 70 -6.74 -4.90 2.76
CA ARG A 70 -5.49 -4.74 3.48
C ARG A 70 -5.34 -3.26 3.81
N VAL A 71 -5.11 -2.93 5.08
CA VAL A 71 -5.27 -1.56 5.56
C VAL A 71 -3.94 -0.97 5.98
N GLY A 72 -3.64 0.20 5.46
CA GLY A 72 -2.51 1.04 5.83
C GLY A 72 -2.94 2.41 6.35
N GLY A 73 -1.97 3.16 6.85
CA GLY A 73 -2.19 4.47 7.45
C GLY A 73 -2.22 4.41 8.97
N GLY A 74 -1.22 5.03 9.59
CA GLY A 74 -1.14 5.16 11.04
C GLY A 74 -0.84 3.87 11.82
N ILE A 75 -0.40 2.78 11.20
CA ILE A 75 0.02 1.55 11.90
C ILE A 75 1.36 1.79 12.58
N ARG A 76 1.33 2.41 13.76
CA ARG A 76 2.50 2.79 14.56
C ARG A 76 2.55 2.12 15.92
N SER A 77 1.57 1.28 16.23
CA SER A 77 1.49 0.54 17.49
C SER A 77 0.78 -0.79 17.30
N ILE A 78 1.05 -1.74 18.18
CA ILE A 78 0.38 -3.03 18.22
C ILE A 78 -1.13 -2.86 18.46
N ALA A 79 -1.51 -1.92 19.33
CA ALA A 79 -2.92 -1.63 19.61
C ALA A 79 -3.67 -1.18 18.34
N ARG A 80 -3.06 -0.32 17.50
CA ARG A 80 -3.67 0.10 16.24
C ARG A 80 -3.78 -1.04 15.24
N ALA A 81 -2.76 -1.90 15.15
CA ALA A 81 -2.81 -3.08 14.30
C ALA A 81 -3.97 -4.02 14.69
N HIS A 82 -4.12 -4.31 15.98
CA HIS A 82 -5.25 -5.11 16.48
C HIS A 82 -6.61 -4.45 16.21
N ALA A 83 -6.74 -3.14 16.41
CA ALA A 83 -7.98 -2.42 16.14
C ALA A 83 -8.40 -2.55 14.67
N VAL A 84 -7.48 -2.31 13.74
CA VAL A 84 -7.75 -2.40 12.29
C VAL A 84 -8.10 -3.84 11.87
N LEU A 85 -7.43 -4.86 12.42
CA LEU A 85 -7.78 -6.25 12.16
C LEU A 85 -9.15 -6.61 12.77
N GLY A 86 -9.44 -6.10 13.97
CA GLY A 86 -10.75 -6.24 14.61
C GLY A 86 -11.89 -5.59 13.81
N ASP A 87 -11.60 -4.53 13.07
CA ASP A 87 -12.53 -3.87 12.13
C ASP A 87 -12.75 -4.68 10.83
N GLY A 88 -12.12 -5.84 10.68
CA GLY A 88 -12.31 -6.76 9.56
C GLY A 88 -11.25 -6.69 8.46
N ALA A 89 -10.17 -5.95 8.65
CA ALA A 89 -9.05 -5.97 7.71
C ALA A 89 -8.42 -7.37 7.64
N ARG A 90 -7.98 -7.77 6.45
CA ARG A 90 -7.30 -9.06 6.21
C ARG A 90 -5.81 -9.00 6.57
N ALA A 91 -5.20 -7.82 6.48
CA ALA A 91 -3.82 -7.57 6.83
C ALA A 91 -3.62 -6.09 7.16
N VAL A 92 -2.56 -5.79 7.89
CA VAL A 92 -2.10 -4.43 8.18
C VAL A 92 -0.87 -4.10 7.34
N ILE A 93 -0.82 -2.87 6.83
CA ILE A 93 0.31 -2.34 6.08
C ILE A 93 1.07 -1.37 7.00
N ALA A 94 2.24 -1.78 7.45
CA ALA A 94 3.15 -0.96 8.25
C ALA A 94 4.25 -0.36 7.36
N SER A 95 4.53 0.93 7.50
CA SER A 95 5.57 1.66 6.76
C SER A 95 6.52 2.36 7.72
N SER A 96 6.38 3.66 7.95
CA SER A 96 7.34 4.49 8.70
C SER A 96 7.70 3.95 10.09
N ALA A 97 6.79 3.22 10.76
CA ALA A 97 7.05 2.63 12.07
C ALA A 97 8.06 1.46 12.04
N LEU A 98 8.31 0.89 10.86
CA LEU A 98 9.33 -0.13 10.66
C LEU A 98 10.75 0.43 10.60
N PHE A 99 10.89 1.75 10.74
CA PHE A 99 12.18 2.45 10.63
C PHE A 99 12.37 3.41 11.81
N ARG A 100 13.57 3.39 12.37
CA ARG A 100 14.00 4.26 13.47
C ARG A 100 15.47 4.60 13.29
N ASP A 101 15.83 5.87 13.53
CA ASP A 101 17.23 6.35 13.51
C ASP A 101 17.97 6.00 12.21
N GLY A 102 17.26 6.04 11.06
CA GLY A 102 17.84 5.81 9.74
C GLY A 102 17.99 4.34 9.36
N ALA A 103 17.56 3.40 10.20
CA ALA A 103 17.66 1.95 10.00
C ALA A 103 16.31 1.25 10.17
N VAL A 104 16.25 -0.06 9.89
CA VAL A 104 15.07 -0.89 10.18
C VAL A 104 14.94 -1.08 11.69
N ASP A 105 13.76 -0.82 12.25
CA ASP A 105 13.40 -1.14 13.63
C ASP A 105 12.97 -2.62 13.72
N LEU A 106 13.97 -3.50 13.82
CA LEU A 106 13.74 -4.95 13.94
C LEU A 106 12.94 -5.32 15.18
N GLU A 107 13.07 -4.55 16.27
CA GLU A 107 12.33 -4.79 17.50
C GLU A 107 10.84 -4.52 17.32
N PHE A 108 10.47 -3.41 16.68
CA PHE A 108 9.06 -3.14 16.37
C PHE A 108 8.53 -4.15 15.36
N ALA A 109 9.28 -4.48 14.30
CA ALA A 109 8.88 -5.46 13.30
C ALA A 109 8.60 -6.83 13.92
N ARG A 110 9.51 -7.31 14.79
CA ARG A 110 9.35 -8.58 15.54
C ARG A 110 8.10 -8.54 16.41
N ARG A 111 7.93 -7.52 17.24
CA ARG A 111 6.77 -7.37 18.14
C ARG A 111 5.45 -7.29 17.39
N LEU A 112 5.42 -6.62 16.24
CA LEU A 112 4.23 -6.57 15.38
C LEU A 112 3.88 -7.96 14.86
N ALA A 113 4.87 -8.69 14.30
CA ALA A 113 4.68 -10.02 13.79
C ALA A 113 4.26 -11.03 14.86
N GLU A 114 4.84 -10.95 16.07
CA GLU A 114 4.45 -11.80 17.21
C GLU A 114 3.02 -11.52 17.71
N ALA A 115 2.59 -10.26 17.67
CA ALA A 115 1.27 -9.86 18.18
C ALA A 115 0.12 -10.21 17.23
N VAL A 116 0.29 -10.02 15.93
CA VAL A 116 -0.80 -10.18 14.95
C VAL A 116 -0.60 -11.38 14.01
N GLY A 117 0.56 -12.03 14.05
CA GLY A 117 0.97 -13.04 13.09
C GLY A 117 1.66 -12.41 11.87
N ALA A 118 2.83 -12.94 11.48
CA ALA A 118 3.57 -12.42 10.33
C ALA A 118 2.77 -12.50 9.01
N GLU A 119 1.83 -13.45 8.92
CA GLU A 119 0.95 -13.64 7.77
C GLU A 119 -0.03 -12.49 7.58
N GLN A 120 -0.34 -11.71 8.62
CA GLN A 120 -1.19 -10.52 8.57
C GLN A 120 -0.39 -9.21 8.45
N VAL A 121 0.93 -9.27 8.38
CA VAL A 121 1.79 -8.09 8.23
C VAL A 121 2.22 -7.94 6.77
N ILE A 122 2.00 -6.76 6.22
CA ILE A 122 2.56 -6.28 4.95
C ILE A 122 3.55 -5.16 5.31
N ALA A 123 4.80 -5.32 4.93
CA ALA A 123 5.82 -4.30 5.12
C ALA A 123 5.84 -3.36 3.91
N ALA A 124 5.47 -2.10 4.09
CA ALA A 124 5.57 -1.09 3.05
C ALA A 124 6.98 -0.48 3.04
N VAL A 125 7.62 -0.57 1.88
CA VAL A 125 8.94 -0.02 1.61
C VAL A 125 8.81 0.94 0.43
N ASP A 126 8.49 2.18 0.75
CA ASP A 126 8.42 3.25 -0.24
C ASP A 126 9.84 3.73 -0.57
N SER A 127 10.14 3.98 -1.84
CA SER A 127 11.49 4.30 -2.29
C SER A 127 11.53 5.55 -3.15
N ARG A 128 12.49 6.42 -2.86
CA ARG A 128 12.87 7.57 -3.68
C ARG A 128 14.35 7.47 -4.03
N GLY A 129 14.66 7.48 -5.33
CA GLY A 129 16.05 7.30 -5.79
C GLY A 129 16.70 6.01 -5.28
N GLY A 130 15.95 4.93 -5.09
CA GLY A 130 16.44 3.64 -4.60
C GLY A 130 16.57 3.53 -3.07
N HIS A 131 16.38 4.63 -2.31
CA HIS A 131 16.47 4.67 -0.87
C HIS A 131 15.10 4.76 -0.21
N VAL A 132 14.96 4.19 0.99
CA VAL A 132 13.69 4.18 1.71
C VAL A 132 13.22 5.60 2.03
N ALA A 133 11.96 5.89 1.74
CA ALA A 133 11.30 7.15 2.05
C ALA A 133 10.17 6.92 3.08
N ILE A 134 10.15 7.73 4.13
CA ILE A 134 9.19 7.62 5.24
C ILE A 134 8.50 8.98 5.54
N HIS A 135 7.55 8.97 6.49
CA HIS A 135 6.81 10.16 6.92
C HIS A 135 6.08 10.87 5.77
N GLY A 136 5.35 10.09 4.94
CA GLY A 136 4.72 10.64 3.72
C GLY A 136 5.77 11.12 2.72
N TRP A 137 6.86 10.35 2.61
CA TRP A 137 7.96 10.50 1.65
C TRP A 137 8.82 11.77 1.83
N ARG A 138 8.68 12.47 2.97
CA ARG A 138 9.43 13.69 3.29
C ARG A 138 10.83 13.44 3.80
N THR A 139 11.09 12.22 4.29
CA THR A 139 12.39 11.84 4.84
C THR A 139 12.93 10.65 4.07
N VAL A 140 14.08 10.80 3.43
CA VAL A 140 14.81 9.73 2.76
C VAL A 140 15.89 9.21 3.70
N LEU A 141 15.92 7.88 3.90
CA LEU A 141 16.86 7.21 4.79
C LEU A 141 18.12 6.76 4.02
N PRO A 142 19.24 6.52 4.69
CA PRO A 142 20.46 6.02 4.04
C PRO A 142 20.38 4.55 3.62
N ILE A 143 19.36 3.80 4.08
CA ILE A 143 19.15 2.40 3.73
C ILE A 143 18.46 2.26 2.37
N THR A 144 18.92 1.30 1.56
CA THR A 144 18.27 0.97 0.28
C THR A 144 16.97 0.17 0.50
N ALA A 145 16.04 0.24 -0.48
CA ALA A 145 14.83 -0.56 -0.43
C ALA A 145 15.14 -2.07 -0.38
N VAL A 146 16.15 -2.52 -1.12
CA VAL A 146 16.60 -3.92 -1.15
C VAL A 146 17.10 -4.39 0.21
N ASP A 147 17.91 -3.58 0.91
CA ASP A 147 18.43 -3.95 2.23
C ASP A 147 17.33 -3.94 3.30
N ALA A 148 16.39 -2.99 3.22
CA ALA A 148 15.22 -2.96 4.10
C ALA A 148 14.34 -4.21 3.91
N VAL A 149 14.08 -4.62 2.68
CA VAL A 149 13.33 -5.83 2.35
C VAL A 149 13.99 -7.08 2.94
N ARG A 150 15.29 -7.24 2.76
CA ARG A 150 16.04 -8.38 3.34
C ARG A 150 15.94 -8.42 4.86
N ALA A 151 16.06 -7.27 5.51
CA ALA A 151 16.00 -7.18 6.97
C ALA A 151 14.60 -7.48 7.53
N LEU A 152 13.54 -7.08 6.80
CA LEU A 152 12.15 -7.24 7.22
C LEU A 152 11.53 -8.59 6.85
N GLU A 153 12.14 -9.37 5.97
CA GLU A 153 11.58 -10.62 5.44
C GLU A 153 11.08 -11.62 6.49
N PRO A 154 11.72 -11.80 7.67
CA PRO A 154 11.22 -12.72 8.70
C PRO A 154 9.88 -12.29 9.34
N PHE A 155 9.51 -11.02 9.24
CA PHE A 155 8.45 -10.39 10.03
C PHE A 155 7.18 -10.07 9.24
N CYS A 156 7.12 -10.42 7.96
CA CYS A 156 5.96 -10.13 7.11
C CYS A 156 5.69 -11.25 6.10
N SER A 157 4.50 -11.25 5.53
CA SER A 157 4.10 -12.16 4.45
C SER A 157 4.25 -11.56 3.05
N GLU A 158 4.31 -10.23 2.99
CA GLU A 158 4.29 -9.48 1.74
C GLU A 158 5.02 -8.15 1.88
N PHE A 159 5.64 -7.69 0.81
CA PHE A 159 6.15 -6.34 0.68
C PHE A 159 5.27 -5.51 -0.25
N LEU A 160 4.87 -4.33 0.19
CA LEU A 160 4.32 -3.29 -0.67
C LEU A 160 5.47 -2.33 -1.02
N TYR A 161 5.87 -2.34 -2.28
CA TYR A 161 6.92 -1.45 -2.79
C TYR A 161 6.30 -0.32 -3.60
N THR A 162 6.49 0.93 -3.15
CA THR A 162 6.04 2.12 -3.88
C THR A 162 7.24 2.85 -4.48
N HIS A 163 7.24 2.99 -5.82
CA HIS A 163 8.20 3.85 -6.49
C HIS A 163 7.69 5.31 -6.44
N VAL A 164 8.13 6.05 -5.44
CA VAL A 164 7.62 7.39 -5.11
C VAL A 164 7.82 8.39 -6.26
N ASP A 165 8.94 8.30 -6.98
CA ASP A 165 9.26 9.21 -8.08
C ASP A 165 8.26 9.14 -9.25
N LYS A 166 7.45 8.07 -9.31
CA LYS A 166 6.41 7.83 -10.33
C LYS A 166 4.99 7.94 -9.80
N GLU A 167 4.81 8.02 -8.45
CA GLU A 167 3.49 7.95 -7.83
C GLU A 167 2.57 9.08 -8.28
N GLY A 168 1.36 8.72 -8.72
CA GLY A 168 0.32 9.65 -9.17
C GLY A 168 0.61 10.40 -10.48
N LEU A 169 1.78 10.19 -11.12
CA LEU A 169 2.15 10.89 -12.34
C LEU A 169 1.57 10.25 -13.61
N MET A 170 1.10 9.01 -13.53
CA MET A 170 0.57 8.24 -14.67
C MET A 170 1.52 8.21 -15.88
N GLN A 171 2.81 7.97 -15.61
CA GLN A 171 3.90 7.95 -16.61
C GLN A 171 4.60 6.59 -16.69
N GLY A 172 3.93 5.54 -16.25
CA GLY A 172 4.52 4.21 -16.11
C GLY A 172 5.33 4.06 -14.82
N THR A 173 5.65 2.81 -14.48
CA THR A 173 6.44 2.47 -13.29
C THR A 173 7.90 2.15 -13.65
N ASP A 174 8.74 1.95 -12.63
CA ASP A 174 10.14 1.51 -12.80
C ASP A 174 10.22 0.00 -12.56
N ILE A 175 10.11 -0.76 -13.65
CA ILE A 175 10.16 -2.23 -13.61
C ILE A 175 11.47 -2.74 -13.03
N ASP A 176 12.62 -2.15 -13.39
CA ASP A 176 13.93 -2.60 -12.90
C ASP A 176 14.06 -2.45 -11.38
N ALA A 177 13.60 -1.34 -10.82
CA ALA A 177 13.59 -1.12 -9.38
C ALA A 177 12.67 -2.12 -8.66
N ILE A 178 11.49 -2.40 -9.22
CA ILE A 178 10.55 -3.39 -8.68
C ILE A 178 11.17 -4.79 -8.72
N LEU A 179 11.80 -5.17 -9.83
CA LEU A 179 12.43 -6.48 -9.98
C LEU A 179 13.66 -6.64 -9.09
N ALA A 180 14.38 -5.57 -8.77
CA ALA A 180 15.45 -5.61 -7.77
C ALA A 180 14.91 -5.98 -6.38
N VAL A 181 13.77 -5.40 -5.97
CA VAL A 181 13.07 -5.76 -4.74
C VAL A 181 12.55 -7.20 -4.80
N ARG A 182 11.91 -7.59 -5.91
CA ARG A 182 11.37 -8.96 -6.09
C ARG A 182 12.46 -10.02 -5.93
N ARG A 183 13.65 -9.80 -6.48
CA ARG A 183 14.80 -10.71 -6.35
C ARG A 183 15.41 -10.76 -4.96
N ALA A 184 15.12 -9.76 -4.12
CA ALA A 184 15.69 -9.66 -2.77
C ALA A 184 14.94 -10.48 -1.71
N THR A 185 13.75 -11.03 -2.03
CA THR A 185 12.90 -11.74 -1.06
C THR A 185 12.18 -12.94 -1.68
N GLY A 186 11.91 -13.95 -0.84
CA GLY A 186 10.99 -15.06 -1.16
C GLY A 186 9.52 -14.74 -0.87
N ARG A 187 9.22 -13.59 -0.25
CA ARG A 187 7.85 -13.18 0.08
C ARG A 187 7.13 -12.62 -1.15
N ARG A 188 5.81 -12.49 -1.05
CA ARG A 188 5.06 -11.78 -2.09
C ARG A 188 5.51 -10.34 -2.20
N VAL A 189 5.50 -9.81 -3.41
CA VAL A 189 5.77 -8.41 -3.69
C VAL A 189 4.59 -7.82 -4.43
N THR A 190 4.14 -6.68 -3.96
CA THR A 190 3.15 -5.85 -4.63
C THR A 190 3.81 -4.52 -4.96
N ALA A 191 3.70 -4.09 -6.21
CA ALA A 191 4.22 -2.81 -6.66
C ALA A 191 3.13 -1.74 -6.71
N ALA A 192 3.50 -0.51 -6.38
CA ALA A 192 2.69 0.69 -6.54
C ALA A 192 3.53 1.83 -7.10
N GLY A 193 2.87 2.83 -7.65
CA GLY A 193 3.51 4.03 -8.20
C GLY A 193 3.58 4.02 -9.73
N GLY A 194 2.76 4.88 -10.35
CA GLY A 194 2.81 5.16 -11.78
C GLY A 194 2.18 4.14 -12.73
N ILE A 195 1.73 2.98 -12.27
CA ILE A 195 1.14 1.92 -13.10
C ILE A 195 -0.14 2.42 -13.78
N THR A 196 -0.21 2.30 -15.13
CA THR A 196 -1.27 2.92 -15.93
C THR A 196 -1.89 2.02 -16.98
N SER A 197 -1.29 0.87 -17.27
CA SER A 197 -1.72 0.00 -18.37
C SER A 197 -1.80 -1.46 -17.97
N TRP A 198 -2.58 -2.22 -18.74
CA TRP A 198 -2.65 -3.67 -18.59
C TRP A 198 -1.34 -4.35 -18.98
N ASP A 199 -0.60 -3.81 -19.94
CA ASP A 199 0.70 -4.36 -20.36
C ASP A 199 1.70 -4.33 -19.21
N GLU A 200 1.78 -3.23 -18.44
CA GLU A 200 2.61 -3.14 -17.24
C GLU A 200 2.19 -4.16 -16.17
N ILE A 201 0.88 -4.34 -15.97
CA ILE A 201 0.35 -5.30 -14.99
C ILE A 201 0.68 -6.73 -15.43
N ASP A 202 0.51 -7.06 -16.71
CA ASP A 202 0.82 -8.37 -17.27
C ASP A 202 2.33 -8.67 -17.18
N GLU A 203 3.20 -7.67 -17.42
CA GLU A 203 4.65 -7.77 -17.23
C GLU A 203 5.03 -8.04 -15.76
N LEU A 204 4.43 -7.30 -14.81
CA LEU A 204 4.64 -7.53 -13.38
C LEU A 204 4.14 -8.91 -12.95
N ASP A 205 2.96 -9.33 -13.42
CA ASP A 205 2.37 -10.63 -13.09
C ASP A 205 3.23 -11.81 -13.58
N ALA A 206 3.83 -11.67 -14.77
CA ALA A 206 4.81 -12.63 -15.30
C ALA A 206 6.05 -12.79 -14.40
N GLN A 207 6.35 -11.77 -13.59
CA GLN A 207 7.42 -11.78 -12.59
C GLN A 207 6.94 -12.10 -11.16
N GLN A 208 5.68 -12.56 -11.02
CA GLN A 208 5.05 -12.83 -9.72
C GLN A 208 5.00 -11.59 -8.81
N VAL A 209 4.74 -10.43 -9.37
CA VAL A 209 4.52 -9.17 -8.68
C VAL A 209 3.09 -8.71 -8.91
N ASP A 210 2.36 -8.45 -7.85
CA ASP A 210 1.02 -7.86 -7.93
C ASP A 210 1.13 -6.33 -8.12
N ALA A 211 0.09 -5.73 -8.69
CA ALA A 211 0.06 -4.31 -9.01
C ALA A 211 -1.05 -3.59 -8.24
N VAL A 212 -0.70 -2.61 -7.40
CA VAL A 212 -1.66 -1.67 -6.81
C VAL A 212 -1.90 -0.53 -7.77
N VAL A 213 -3.17 -0.28 -8.08
CA VAL A 213 -3.55 0.81 -8.98
C VAL A 213 -4.64 1.67 -8.35
N GLY A 214 -4.35 2.95 -8.22
CA GLY A 214 -5.29 3.99 -7.79
C GLY A 214 -5.71 4.86 -8.97
N MET A 215 -4.98 5.94 -9.19
CA MET A 215 -5.30 7.03 -10.12
C MET A 215 -5.81 6.56 -11.48
N ALA A 216 -5.13 5.60 -12.13
CA ALA A 216 -5.49 5.13 -13.47
C ALA A 216 -6.87 4.43 -13.52
N VAL A 217 -7.30 3.80 -12.41
CA VAL A 217 -8.64 3.22 -12.30
C VAL A 217 -9.70 4.32 -12.11
N TYR A 218 -9.42 5.31 -11.27
CA TYR A 218 -10.36 6.40 -10.98
C TYR A 218 -10.56 7.35 -12.17
N THR A 219 -9.53 7.58 -12.98
CA THR A 219 -9.61 8.37 -14.21
C THR A 219 -10.26 7.62 -15.38
N GLY A 220 -10.41 6.28 -15.26
CA GLY A 220 -10.87 5.43 -16.36
C GLY A 220 -9.80 5.11 -17.40
N GLN A 221 -8.53 5.53 -17.20
CA GLN A 221 -7.43 5.19 -18.09
C GLN A 221 -7.15 3.68 -18.08
N LEU A 222 -7.33 3.02 -16.91
CA LEU A 222 -7.28 1.58 -16.78
C LEU A 222 -8.70 1.03 -16.55
N PRO A 223 -9.43 0.62 -17.60
CA PRO A 223 -10.76 0.03 -17.44
C PRO A 223 -10.66 -1.33 -16.75
N LEU A 224 -11.65 -1.64 -15.88
CA LEU A 224 -11.68 -2.88 -15.10
C LEU A 224 -12.45 -4.01 -15.78
N ASP A 225 -12.63 -3.98 -17.09
CA ASP A 225 -13.45 -4.93 -17.85
C ASP A 225 -12.97 -6.38 -17.70
N ARG A 226 -11.66 -6.60 -17.47
CA ARG A 226 -11.11 -7.93 -17.17
C ARG A 226 -11.65 -8.54 -15.87
N TYR A 227 -12.23 -7.74 -14.97
CA TYR A 227 -12.82 -8.15 -13.69
C TYR A 227 -14.33 -7.92 -13.62
N ALA A 228 -14.94 -7.39 -14.67
CA ALA A 228 -16.40 -7.30 -14.77
C ALA A 228 -17.00 -8.71 -14.92
N LYS A 229 -17.79 -9.11 -13.91
CA LYS A 229 -18.63 -10.31 -13.96
C LYS A 229 -20.06 -9.94 -14.28
#